data_16c3131e8fa61a478bd7b86c18ce0f45
#
_entry.id   16c3131e8fa61a478bd7b86c18ce0f45
#
_cell.length_a   1.000
_cell.length_b   1.000
_cell.length_c   1.000
_cell.angle_alpha   90.00
_cell.angle_beta   90.00
_cell.angle_gamma   90.00
#
_symmetry.space_group_name_H-M   'P 1'
#
loop_
_entity.id
_entity.type
_entity.pdbx_description
1 polymer ?
#
loop_
_entity_poly.entity_id
_entity_poly.type
_entity_poly.pdbx_seq_one_letter_code
_entity_poly.pdbx_strand_id
1 'polypeptide(L)'
;MEEWFHKLFKTRKPIIAMAHIPALPGSPRCRLSLEETVKWVKRDVENLSKARVDAVLFCNEDDRPYALQASPEQVAAMTRVVVEAKPISGVFGVDVLWDPYASMAVAHATGAHFVRGVFTGVYESDMGLWSPDASSVARLRRRVGAEGVRMFFNIVPEFASPLGGRSPAERALSAQVSSLADVLLVSGHMAGAEADLETLREVKKASNVPVLVNTGVNEGNLERYLEVADGAIVGTSLKQGGYTWGPVDPERAKRFMEKARSLRRHLDQSRSTLPGPPTL
;
A
#
# COMPACT_ATOMS: atom_id res chain seq x y z
N MET A 1 -5.00 11.53 14.71
CA MET A 1 -4.02 10.87 13.79
C MET A 1 -2.77 10.63 14.61
N GLU A 2 -2.20 9.45 14.54
CA GLU A 2 -1.03 9.11 15.35
C GLU A 2 0.20 9.93 14.95
N GLU A 3 0.95 10.42 15.94
CA GLU A 3 2.12 11.29 15.77
C GLU A 3 3.20 10.65 14.87
N TRP A 4 3.40 9.33 15.01
CA TRP A 4 4.37 8.58 14.21
C TRP A 4 4.06 8.61 12.71
N PHE A 5 2.77 8.57 12.32
CA PHE A 5 2.35 8.60 10.92
C PHE A 5 2.74 9.93 10.26
N HIS A 6 2.52 11.03 10.98
CA HIS A 6 2.93 12.34 10.49
C HIS A 6 4.46 12.51 10.46
N LYS A 7 5.15 11.98 11.46
CA LYS A 7 6.64 11.97 11.47
C LYS A 7 7.22 11.16 10.32
N LEU A 8 6.60 10.02 9.98
CA LEU A 8 7.07 9.16 8.90
C LEU A 8 6.94 9.86 7.53
N PHE A 9 5.74 10.31 7.18
CA PHE A 9 5.46 10.85 5.86
C PHE A 9 5.75 12.36 5.71
N LYS A 10 5.94 13.07 6.81
CA LYS A 10 6.20 14.53 6.86
C LYS A 10 5.14 15.37 6.15
N THR A 11 3.99 14.81 5.91
CA THR A 11 2.85 15.46 5.26
C THR A 11 1.54 14.85 5.75
N ARG A 12 0.48 15.60 5.62
CA ARG A 12 -0.88 15.10 5.80
C ARG A 12 -1.34 14.41 4.52
N LYS A 13 -2.15 13.35 4.68
CA LYS A 13 -2.74 12.61 3.55
C LYS A 13 -1.70 12.21 2.50
N PRO A 14 -0.67 11.39 2.88
CA PRO A 14 0.39 10.99 1.98
C PRO A 14 -0.13 10.24 0.76
N ILE A 15 0.55 10.44 -0.36
CA ILE A 15 0.42 9.64 -1.57
C ILE A 15 1.57 8.66 -1.63
N ILE A 16 1.24 7.39 -1.48
CA ILE A 16 2.17 6.27 -1.60
C ILE A 16 2.05 5.74 -3.02
N ALA A 17 3.10 5.86 -3.80
CA ALA A 17 3.09 5.45 -5.20
C ALA A 17 3.62 4.02 -5.36
N MET A 18 2.94 3.20 -6.19
CA MET A 18 3.33 1.82 -6.45
C MET A 18 4.48 1.74 -7.46
N ALA A 19 5.58 1.11 -7.05
CA ALA A 19 6.60 0.59 -7.96
C ALA A 19 6.28 -0.89 -8.21
N HIS A 20 5.50 -1.17 -9.28
CA HIS A 20 5.17 -2.53 -9.67
C HIS A 20 6.39 -3.20 -10.30
N ILE A 21 6.81 -4.31 -9.71
CA ILE A 21 7.93 -5.11 -10.20
C ILE A 21 7.41 -6.05 -11.28
N PRO A 22 8.05 -6.12 -12.46
CA PRO A 22 7.79 -7.15 -13.45
C PRO A 22 7.91 -8.55 -12.85
N ALA A 23 7.26 -9.54 -13.49
CA ALA A 23 7.23 -10.90 -12.99
C ALA A 23 8.63 -11.44 -12.66
N LEU A 24 8.79 -11.92 -11.44
CA LEU A 24 10.05 -12.39 -10.87
C LEU A 24 10.38 -13.83 -11.30
N PRO A 25 11.65 -14.28 -11.15
CA PRO A 25 12.03 -15.69 -11.38
C PRO A 25 11.11 -16.64 -10.61
N GLY A 26 10.67 -17.72 -11.26
CA GLY A 26 9.67 -18.67 -10.76
C GLY A 26 8.23 -18.36 -11.22
N SER A 27 7.92 -17.12 -11.56
CA SER A 27 6.62 -16.77 -12.15
C SER A 27 6.53 -17.25 -13.61
N PRO A 28 5.37 -17.82 -14.05
CA PRO A 28 5.15 -18.18 -15.44
C PRO A 28 5.24 -17.00 -16.42
N ARG A 29 5.13 -15.77 -15.92
CA ARG A 29 5.21 -14.54 -16.72
C ARG A 29 6.60 -13.90 -16.73
N CYS A 30 7.57 -14.47 -16.02
CA CYS A 30 8.93 -13.96 -15.99
C CYS A 30 9.58 -14.00 -17.39
N ARG A 31 9.90 -12.82 -17.94
CA ARG A 31 10.48 -12.65 -19.27
C ARG A 31 11.75 -11.83 -19.27
N LEU A 32 11.99 -11.11 -18.19
CA LEU A 32 13.17 -10.27 -18.00
C LEU A 32 14.20 -11.00 -17.14
N SER A 33 15.47 -10.79 -17.43
CA SER A 33 16.52 -11.12 -16.49
C SER A 33 16.38 -10.28 -15.22
N LEU A 34 17.01 -10.72 -14.14
CA LEU A 34 16.94 -9.97 -12.88
C LEU A 34 17.61 -8.58 -13.01
N GLU A 35 18.65 -8.45 -13.82
CA GLU A 35 19.31 -7.18 -14.16
C GLU A 35 18.38 -6.23 -14.91
N GLU A 36 17.63 -6.72 -15.87
CA GLU A 36 16.62 -5.93 -16.60
C GLU A 36 15.49 -5.49 -15.70
N THR A 37 15.02 -6.38 -14.81
CA THR A 37 14.03 -6.06 -13.80
C THR A 37 14.50 -4.96 -12.87
N VAL A 38 15.72 -5.03 -12.36
CA VAL A 38 16.32 -3.97 -11.53
C VAL A 38 16.36 -2.64 -12.28
N LYS A 39 16.83 -2.63 -13.55
CA LYS A 39 16.87 -1.41 -14.37
C LYS A 39 15.47 -0.82 -14.59
N TRP A 40 14.48 -1.67 -14.82
CA TRP A 40 13.08 -1.22 -14.97
C TRP A 40 12.59 -0.52 -13.70
N VAL A 41 12.75 -1.19 -12.56
CA VAL A 41 12.23 -0.66 -11.27
C VAL A 41 13.02 0.58 -10.83
N LYS A 42 14.32 0.64 -11.04
CA LYS A 42 15.12 1.87 -10.81
C LYS A 42 14.56 3.07 -11.56
N ARG A 43 14.30 2.91 -12.86
CA ARG A 43 13.71 3.97 -13.70
C ARG A 43 12.35 4.42 -13.18
N ASP A 44 11.50 3.47 -12.77
CA ASP A 44 10.18 3.79 -12.21
C ASP A 44 10.32 4.57 -10.89
N VAL A 45 11.19 4.16 -9.98
CA VAL A 45 11.47 4.86 -8.72
C VAL A 45 12.06 6.25 -8.96
N GLU A 46 12.95 6.42 -9.94
CA GLU A 46 13.47 7.73 -10.33
C GLU A 46 12.36 8.68 -10.82
N ASN A 47 11.45 8.17 -11.66
CA ASN A 47 10.31 8.94 -12.15
C ASN A 47 9.36 9.35 -11.02
N LEU A 48 9.06 8.44 -10.08
CA LEU A 48 8.27 8.72 -8.88
C LEU A 48 8.97 9.75 -7.97
N SER A 49 10.29 9.64 -7.80
CA SER A 49 11.08 10.58 -7.01
C SER A 49 11.09 11.98 -7.63
N LYS A 50 11.21 12.09 -8.96
CA LYS A 50 11.09 13.38 -9.68
C LYS A 50 9.70 14.01 -9.52
N ALA A 51 8.64 13.20 -9.47
CA ALA A 51 7.27 13.64 -9.18
C ALA A 51 7.08 14.06 -7.71
N ARG A 52 8.03 13.75 -6.83
CA ARG A 52 8.01 14.01 -5.39
C ARG A 52 6.81 13.34 -4.73
N VAL A 53 6.66 12.02 -4.93
CA VAL A 53 5.73 11.20 -4.17
C VAL A 53 6.17 11.14 -2.71
N ASP A 54 5.24 10.93 -1.78
CA ASP A 54 5.57 10.96 -0.35
C ASP A 54 6.19 9.64 0.12
N ALA A 55 5.89 8.54 -0.57
CA ALA A 55 6.52 7.24 -0.37
C ALA A 55 6.40 6.37 -1.62
N VAL A 56 7.23 5.33 -1.68
CA VAL A 56 7.18 4.29 -2.72
C VAL A 56 6.82 2.95 -2.07
N LEU A 57 5.92 2.19 -2.69
CA LEU A 57 5.59 0.82 -2.28
C LEU A 57 5.97 -0.16 -3.41
N PHE A 58 6.95 -1.01 -3.13
CA PHE A 58 7.36 -2.08 -4.04
C PHE A 58 6.41 -3.27 -3.93
N CYS A 59 5.95 -3.79 -5.08
CA CYS A 59 5.04 -4.92 -5.13
C CYS A 59 5.33 -5.78 -6.35
N ASN A 60 5.36 -7.10 -6.20
CA ASN A 60 5.53 -8.06 -7.29
C ASN A 60 4.21 -8.29 -8.06
N GLU A 61 3.60 -7.22 -8.54
CA GLU A 61 2.24 -7.17 -9.11
C GLU A 61 2.06 -8.05 -10.36
N ASP A 62 3.12 -8.37 -11.12
CA ASP A 62 3.01 -9.20 -12.32
C ASP A 62 3.31 -10.70 -12.09
N ASP A 63 3.51 -11.14 -10.85
CA ASP A 63 3.73 -12.56 -10.50
C ASP A 63 2.44 -13.40 -10.60
N ARG A 64 1.80 -13.33 -11.77
CA ARG A 64 0.54 -14.03 -12.06
C ARG A 64 0.75 -15.38 -12.73
N PRO A 65 -0.07 -16.43 -12.40
CA PRO A 65 -1.09 -16.44 -11.34
C PRO A 65 -0.50 -16.29 -9.97
N TYR A 66 -1.24 -15.58 -9.09
CA TYR A 66 -0.77 -15.31 -7.73
C TYR A 66 -0.74 -16.58 -6.86
N ALA A 67 0.14 -16.58 -5.85
CA ALA A 67 0.24 -17.62 -4.85
C ALA A 67 0.14 -17.01 -3.43
N LEU A 68 -0.40 -17.77 -2.48
CA LEU A 68 -0.51 -17.33 -1.09
C LEU A 68 0.82 -17.37 -0.32
N GLN A 69 1.81 -18.06 -0.86
CA GLN A 69 3.17 -18.15 -0.31
C GLN A 69 4.19 -17.86 -1.40
N ALA A 70 5.11 -16.97 -1.10
CA ALA A 70 6.22 -16.68 -2.00
C ALA A 70 7.28 -17.78 -1.95
N SER A 71 7.82 -18.15 -3.10
CA SER A 71 8.93 -19.07 -3.18
C SER A 71 10.25 -18.41 -2.76
N PRO A 72 11.25 -19.19 -2.33
CA PRO A 72 12.57 -18.66 -1.97
C PRO A 72 13.21 -17.81 -3.05
N GLU A 73 13.08 -18.20 -4.33
CA GLU A 73 13.61 -17.45 -5.47
C GLU A 73 12.91 -16.11 -5.66
N GLN A 74 11.59 -16.04 -5.43
CA GLN A 74 10.83 -14.77 -5.47
C GLN A 74 11.29 -13.83 -4.35
N VAL A 75 11.43 -14.33 -3.12
CA VAL A 75 11.89 -13.55 -1.96
C VAL A 75 13.31 -13.02 -2.20
N ALA A 76 14.21 -13.88 -2.68
CA ALA A 76 15.59 -13.50 -2.97
C ALA A 76 15.67 -12.43 -4.09
N ALA A 77 14.94 -12.64 -5.20
CA ALA A 77 14.89 -11.71 -6.32
C ALA A 77 14.26 -10.37 -5.90
N MET A 78 13.14 -10.39 -5.18
CA MET A 78 12.48 -9.17 -4.69
C MET A 78 13.40 -8.38 -3.74
N THR A 79 14.09 -9.07 -2.82
CA THR A 79 15.05 -8.43 -1.92
C THR A 79 16.12 -7.70 -2.70
N ARG A 80 16.73 -8.34 -3.70
CA ARG A 80 17.74 -7.73 -4.56
C ARG A 80 17.20 -6.51 -5.31
N VAL A 81 16.04 -6.65 -5.96
CA VAL A 81 15.40 -5.54 -6.70
C VAL A 81 15.15 -4.34 -5.78
N VAL A 82 14.58 -4.56 -4.60
CA VAL A 82 14.29 -3.48 -3.66
C VAL A 82 15.56 -2.81 -3.16
N VAL A 83 16.59 -3.57 -2.77
CA VAL A 83 17.87 -3.01 -2.29
C VAL A 83 18.53 -2.14 -3.34
N GLU A 84 18.52 -2.56 -4.61
CA GLU A 84 19.16 -1.82 -5.69
C GLU A 84 18.30 -0.64 -6.22
N ALA A 85 16.97 -0.72 -6.12
CA ALA A 85 16.07 0.27 -6.69
C ALA A 85 15.46 1.25 -5.67
N LYS A 86 15.56 0.99 -4.37
CA LYS A 86 14.97 1.85 -3.33
C LYS A 86 15.46 3.30 -3.45
N PRO A 87 14.64 4.30 -3.11
CA PRO A 87 15.05 5.69 -3.18
C PRO A 87 16.23 5.93 -2.22
N ILE A 88 17.21 6.75 -2.65
CA ILE A 88 18.39 7.11 -1.85
C ILE A 88 17.99 7.77 -0.53
N SER A 89 16.93 8.58 -0.56
CA SER A 89 16.30 9.19 0.60
C SER A 89 14.79 9.13 0.42
N GLY A 90 14.08 8.84 1.48
CA GLY A 90 12.62 8.80 1.44
C GLY A 90 12.03 7.54 2.07
N VAL A 91 10.73 7.59 2.24
CA VAL A 91 9.95 6.49 2.81
C VAL A 91 9.62 5.47 1.74
N PHE A 92 9.83 4.20 2.06
CA PHE A 92 9.37 3.11 1.19
C PHE A 92 8.87 1.92 1.99
N GLY A 93 7.99 1.16 1.35
CA GLY A 93 7.46 -0.09 1.86
C GLY A 93 7.58 -1.22 0.86
N VAL A 94 7.23 -2.42 1.29
CA VAL A 94 7.20 -3.63 0.45
C VAL A 94 5.91 -4.41 0.64
N ASP A 95 5.50 -5.07 -0.43
CA ASP A 95 4.37 -5.99 -0.47
C ASP A 95 4.73 -7.18 -1.37
N VAL A 96 4.97 -8.32 -0.78
CA VAL A 96 5.12 -9.60 -1.50
C VAL A 96 3.73 -10.23 -1.59
N LEU A 97 3.10 -10.15 -2.74
CA LEU A 97 1.76 -10.67 -2.96
C LEU A 97 1.77 -12.21 -2.97
N TRP A 98 0.99 -12.89 -2.18
CA TRP A 98 0.09 -12.45 -1.11
C TRP A 98 0.60 -12.98 0.23
N ASP A 99 1.90 -12.85 0.46
CA ASP A 99 2.62 -13.42 1.60
C ASP A 99 3.11 -12.30 2.55
N PRO A 100 2.33 -11.96 3.60
CA PRO A 100 2.72 -10.92 4.54
C PRO A 100 3.93 -11.32 5.41
N TYR A 101 4.19 -12.62 5.55
CA TYR A 101 5.38 -13.11 6.26
C TYR A 101 6.65 -12.85 5.44
N ALA A 102 6.62 -13.17 4.13
CA ALA A 102 7.69 -12.83 3.20
C ALA A 102 7.88 -11.31 3.09
N SER A 103 6.78 -10.53 3.06
CA SER A 103 6.83 -9.06 3.06
C SER A 103 7.61 -8.52 4.25
N MET A 104 7.37 -9.05 5.46
CA MET A 104 8.10 -8.63 6.66
C MET A 104 9.59 -9.02 6.60
N ALA A 105 9.92 -10.19 6.07
CA ALA A 105 11.31 -10.64 5.90
C ALA A 105 12.07 -9.73 4.90
N VAL A 106 11.45 -9.43 3.76
CA VAL A 106 12.02 -8.51 2.76
C VAL A 106 12.14 -7.10 3.32
N ALA A 107 11.14 -6.62 4.07
CA ALA A 107 11.18 -5.30 4.69
C ALA A 107 12.35 -5.15 5.67
N HIS A 108 12.56 -6.15 6.53
CA HIS A 108 13.72 -6.17 7.44
C HIS A 108 15.04 -6.15 6.67
N ALA A 109 15.19 -7.02 5.67
CA ALA A 109 16.43 -7.15 4.90
C ALA A 109 16.77 -5.89 4.06
N THR A 110 15.76 -5.13 3.65
CA THR A 110 15.93 -3.94 2.78
C THR A 110 15.93 -2.61 3.53
N GLY A 111 15.49 -2.62 4.80
CA GLY A 111 15.31 -1.41 5.60
C GLY A 111 14.03 -0.65 5.23
N ALA A 112 12.98 -1.33 4.76
CA ALA A 112 11.69 -0.73 4.48
C ALA A 112 11.02 -0.24 5.77
N HIS A 113 10.22 0.82 5.64
CA HIS A 113 9.54 1.47 6.78
C HIS A 113 8.19 0.83 7.11
N PHE A 114 7.58 0.17 6.13
CA PHE A 114 6.29 -0.49 6.31
C PHE A 114 6.13 -1.67 5.35
N VAL A 115 5.21 -2.56 5.70
CA VAL A 115 4.71 -3.62 4.83
C VAL A 115 3.21 -3.42 4.59
N ARG A 116 2.75 -3.72 3.37
CA ARG A 116 1.34 -3.86 3.04
C ARG A 116 1.02 -5.35 2.96
N GLY A 117 -0.21 -5.72 3.27
CA GLY A 117 -0.66 -7.10 3.07
C GLY A 117 -2.04 -7.35 3.68
N VAL A 118 -2.56 -8.54 3.45
CA VAL A 118 -3.73 -9.08 4.15
C VAL A 118 -3.23 -9.95 5.29
N PHE A 119 -3.54 -9.56 6.52
CA PHE A 119 -3.01 -10.19 7.73
C PHE A 119 -4.06 -10.95 8.52
N THR A 120 -5.34 -10.65 8.29
CA THR A 120 -6.46 -11.20 9.08
C THR A 120 -7.63 -11.57 8.19
N GLY A 121 -8.48 -12.47 8.68
CA GLY A 121 -9.69 -12.89 8.00
C GLY A 121 -9.58 -14.31 7.42
N VAL A 122 -10.68 -14.78 6.86
CA VAL A 122 -10.74 -15.98 6.05
C VAL A 122 -11.50 -15.63 4.78
N TYR A 123 -10.93 -15.97 3.65
CA TYR A 123 -11.45 -15.54 2.33
C TYR A 123 -11.56 -16.72 1.38
N GLU A 124 -12.60 -16.70 0.56
CA GLU A 124 -12.62 -17.37 -0.72
C GLU A 124 -11.91 -16.46 -1.73
N SER A 125 -10.98 -16.99 -2.51
CA SER A 125 -10.15 -16.21 -3.43
C SER A 125 -9.79 -17.01 -4.67
N ASP A 126 -9.27 -16.32 -5.71
CA ASP A 126 -8.71 -16.98 -6.90
C ASP A 126 -7.53 -17.91 -6.58
N MET A 127 -6.87 -17.72 -5.42
CA MET A 127 -5.79 -18.56 -4.91
C MET A 127 -6.29 -19.71 -3.99
N GLY A 128 -7.62 -19.90 -3.92
CA GLY A 128 -8.25 -20.87 -3.02
C GLY A 128 -8.61 -20.28 -1.66
N LEU A 129 -8.75 -21.14 -0.66
CA LEU A 129 -9.05 -20.72 0.71
C LEU A 129 -7.85 -19.97 1.31
N TRP A 130 -8.08 -18.73 1.70
CA TRP A 130 -7.03 -17.85 2.19
C TRP A 130 -7.27 -17.47 3.66
N SER A 131 -6.35 -17.88 4.53
CA SER A 131 -6.38 -17.62 5.98
C SER A 131 -5.03 -17.08 6.45
N PRO A 132 -4.76 -15.79 6.29
CA PRO A 132 -3.51 -15.17 6.73
C PRO A 132 -3.40 -15.16 8.27
N ASP A 133 -2.15 -15.14 8.77
CA ASP A 133 -1.84 -15.17 10.20
C ASP A 133 -1.03 -13.94 10.63
N ALA A 134 -1.73 -12.92 11.13
CA ALA A 134 -1.12 -11.71 11.68
C ALA A 134 -0.16 -12.01 12.86
N SER A 135 -0.45 -13.05 13.64
CA SER A 135 0.33 -13.42 14.81
C SER A 135 1.74 -13.92 14.43
N SER A 136 1.85 -14.73 13.37
CA SER A 136 3.15 -15.19 12.88
C SER A 136 4.01 -14.05 12.36
N VAL A 137 3.40 -13.10 11.64
CA VAL A 137 4.09 -11.91 11.12
C VAL A 137 4.55 -10.97 12.24
N ALA A 138 3.70 -10.71 13.23
CA ALA A 138 4.06 -9.88 14.38
C ALA A 138 5.19 -10.52 15.22
N ARG A 139 5.18 -11.84 15.38
CA ARG A 139 6.28 -12.59 16.04
C ARG A 139 7.56 -12.57 15.22
N LEU A 140 7.48 -12.71 13.88
CA LEU A 140 8.64 -12.52 13.01
C LEU A 140 9.22 -11.12 13.20
N ARG A 141 8.38 -10.06 13.09
CA ARG A 141 8.78 -8.66 13.30
C ARG A 141 9.60 -8.50 14.59
N ARG A 142 9.13 -9.06 15.70
CA ARG A 142 9.84 -9.02 16.99
C ARG A 142 11.14 -9.82 16.96
N ARG A 143 11.10 -11.03 16.41
CA ARG A 143 12.25 -11.95 16.41
C ARG A 143 13.44 -11.43 15.61
N VAL A 144 13.20 -10.70 14.53
CA VAL A 144 14.26 -10.14 13.66
C VAL A 144 14.63 -8.70 14.01
N GLY A 145 14.06 -8.10 15.06
CA GLY A 145 14.36 -6.72 15.45
C GLY A 145 13.78 -5.67 14.50
N ALA A 146 12.64 -5.97 13.87
CA ALA A 146 11.99 -5.10 12.89
C ALA A 146 10.79 -4.31 13.48
N GLU A 147 10.80 -3.99 14.77
CA GLU A 147 9.68 -3.30 15.45
C GLU A 147 9.38 -1.93 14.87
N GLY A 148 10.36 -1.31 14.22
CA GLY A 148 10.18 -0.06 13.48
C GLY A 148 9.38 -0.18 12.19
N VAL A 149 9.23 -1.39 11.64
CA VAL A 149 8.46 -1.63 10.41
C VAL A 149 6.97 -1.62 10.72
N ARG A 150 6.21 -0.74 10.08
CA ARG A 150 4.76 -0.60 10.26
C ARG A 150 3.99 -1.61 9.42
N MET A 151 2.87 -2.12 9.95
CA MET A 151 2.02 -3.10 9.28
C MET A 151 0.73 -2.42 8.76
N PHE A 152 0.59 -2.34 7.45
CA PHE A 152 -0.57 -1.75 6.76
C PHE A 152 -1.51 -2.88 6.32
N PHE A 153 -2.63 -3.00 7.02
CA PHE A 153 -3.58 -4.09 6.87
C PHE A 153 -4.62 -3.78 5.80
N ASN A 154 -4.58 -4.49 4.69
CA ASN A 154 -5.69 -4.49 3.76
C ASN A 154 -6.84 -5.34 4.33
N ILE A 155 -7.91 -4.67 4.78
CA ILE A 155 -9.07 -5.31 5.40
C ILE A 155 -10.23 -5.52 4.42
N VAL A 156 -10.10 -4.97 3.21
CA VAL A 156 -10.98 -5.22 2.06
C VAL A 156 -10.07 -5.62 0.89
N PRO A 157 -9.63 -6.88 0.84
CA PRO A 157 -8.64 -7.32 -0.14
C PRO A 157 -9.23 -7.46 -1.55
N GLU A 158 -8.36 -7.31 -2.53
CA GLU A 158 -8.62 -7.58 -3.94
C GLU A 158 -8.69 -9.10 -4.20
N PHE A 159 -9.39 -9.51 -5.24
CA PHE A 159 -9.49 -10.91 -5.72
C PHE A 159 -9.98 -11.92 -4.67
N ALA A 160 -10.74 -11.44 -3.67
CA ALA A 160 -11.19 -12.28 -2.58
C ALA A 160 -12.50 -11.77 -1.97
N SER A 161 -13.28 -12.71 -1.43
CA SER A 161 -14.50 -12.45 -0.69
C SER A 161 -14.42 -13.03 0.73
N PRO A 162 -14.80 -12.27 1.79
CA PRO A 162 -14.75 -12.78 3.14
C PRO A 162 -15.79 -13.87 3.36
N LEU A 163 -15.41 -14.98 3.99
CA LEU A 163 -16.32 -16.06 4.36
C LEU A 163 -17.11 -15.76 5.65
N GLY A 164 -16.62 -14.85 6.48
CA GLY A 164 -17.31 -14.45 7.71
C GLY A 164 -18.27 -13.29 7.50
N GLY A 165 -19.31 -13.21 8.34
CA GLY A 165 -20.36 -12.18 8.27
C GLY A 165 -19.97 -10.81 8.87
N ARG A 166 -18.73 -10.60 9.32
CA ARG A 166 -18.30 -9.32 9.89
C ARG A 166 -18.23 -8.23 8.81
N SER A 167 -18.86 -7.09 9.09
CA SER A 167 -18.78 -5.89 8.24
C SER A 167 -17.33 -5.37 8.13
N PRO A 168 -17.02 -4.53 7.13
CA PRO A 168 -15.73 -3.85 7.04
C PRO A 168 -15.38 -3.06 8.30
N ALA A 169 -16.36 -2.38 8.93
CA ALA A 169 -16.17 -1.64 10.18
C ALA A 169 -15.78 -2.56 11.36
N GLU A 170 -16.47 -3.70 11.52
CA GLU A 170 -16.13 -4.70 12.55
C GLU A 170 -14.75 -5.32 12.33
N ARG A 171 -14.39 -5.60 11.07
CA ARG A 171 -13.04 -6.08 10.73
C ARG A 171 -11.98 -5.03 11.04
N ALA A 172 -12.27 -3.74 10.76
CA ALA A 172 -11.39 -2.62 11.07
C ALA A 172 -11.12 -2.53 12.58
N LEU A 173 -12.17 -2.54 13.39
CA LEU A 173 -12.06 -2.51 14.85
C LEU A 173 -11.29 -3.71 15.40
N SER A 174 -11.61 -4.91 14.93
CA SER A 174 -10.93 -6.15 15.34
C SER A 174 -9.46 -6.14 14.97
N ALA A 175 -9.09 -5.71 13.76
CA ALA A 175 -7.70 -5.68 13.29
C ALA A 175 -6.81 -4.75 14.15
N GLN A 176 -7.34 -3.61 14.60
CA GLN A 176 -6.62 -2.69 15.48
C GLN A 176 -6.37 -3.30 16.86
N VAL A 177 -7.38 -3.92 17.45
CA VAL A 177 -7.34 -4.39 18.83
C VAL A 177 -6.63 -5.75 18.95
N SER A 178 -7.02 -6.74 18.13
CA SER A 178 -6.53 -8.11 18.27
C SER A 178 -5.26 -8.40 17.46
N SER A 179 -5.02 -7.64 16.39
CA SER A 179 -3.96 -7.95 15.44
C SER A 179 -2.93 -6.83 15.28
N LEU A 180 -3.09 -5.73 16.04
CA LEU A 180 -2.13 -4.64 16.16
C LEU A 180 -1.83 -3.96 14.80
N ALA A 181 -2.86 -3.73 13.99
CA ALA A 181 -2.73 -2.99 12.75
C ALA A 181 -2.24 -1.55 13.00
N ASP A 182 -1.18 -1.13 12.33
CA ASP A 182 -0.70 0.27 12.40
C ASP A 182 -1.51 1.19 11.46
N VAL A 183 -1.97 0.68 10.33
CA VAL A 183 -2.78 1.37 9.31
C VAL A 183 -3.78 0.41 8.72
N LEU A 184 -4.96 0.89 8.35
CA LEU A 184 -5.97 0.12 7.63
C LEU A 184 -6.08 0.58 6.18
N LEU A 185 -6.31 -0.35 5.28
CA LEU A 185 -6.48 -0.11 3.86
C LEU A 185 -7.83 -0.62 3.39
N VAL A 186 -8.48 0.15 2.52
CA VAL A 186 -9.73 -0.22 1.85
C VAL A 186 -9.50 -0.23 0.34
N SER A 187 -9.68 -1.39 -0.29
CA SER A 187 -9.46 -1.60 -1.73
C SER A 187 -10.78 -1.76 -2.48
N GLY A 188 -10.72 -1.61 -3.80
CA GLY A 188 -11.71 -2.15 -4.73
C GLY A 188 -11.54 -3.66 -4.91
N HIS A 189 -12.38 -4.28 -5.72
CA HIS A 189 -12.42 -5.72 -5.92
C HIS A 189 -11.21 -6.28 -6.71
N MET A 190 -10.46 -5.42 -7.40
CA MET A 190 -9.25 -5.79 -8.16
C MET A 190 -8.32 -4.60 -8.36
N ALA A 191 -7.10 -4.86 -8.80
CA ALA A 191 -6.13 -3.82 -9.12
C ALA A 191 -6.70 -2.81 -10.15
N GLY A 192 -6.66 -1.52 -9.81
CA GLY A 192 -7.20 -0.43 -10.62
C GLY A 192 -8.71 -0.18 -10.49
N ALA A 193 -9.47 -1.07 -9.85
CA ALA A 193 -10.87 -0.82 -9.52
C ALA A 193 -11.01 0.15 -8.34
N GLU A 194 -12.00 1.04 -8.40
CA GLU A 194 -12.26 2.03 -7.35
C GLU A 194 -12.75 1.34 -6.07
N ALA A 195 -12.22 1.78 -4.93
CA ALA A 195 -12.74 1.41 -3.63
C ALA A 195 -14.12 2.05 -3.39
N ASP A 196 -15.01 1.32 -2.71
CA ASP A 196 -16.31 1.86 -2.35
C ASP A 196 -16.19 2.96 -1.28
N LEU A 197 -16.75 4.14 -1.56
CA LEU A 197 -16.60 5.31 -0.71
C LEU A 197 -17.36 5.15 0.62
N GLU A 198 -18.51 4.47 0.63
CA GLU A 198 -19.25 4.22 1.86
C GLU A 198 -18.52 3.24 2.76
N THR A 199 -18.00 2.16 2.22
CA THR A 199 -17.11 1.25 2.96
C THR A 199 -15.91 1.99 3.56
N LEU A 200 -15.30 2.91 2.80
CA LEU A 200 -14.19 3.73 3.30
C LEU A 200 -14.64 4.63 4.48
N ARG A 201 -15.82 5.24 4.40
CA ARG A 201 -16.40 6.06 5.49
C ARG A 201 -16.70 5.24 6.73
N GLU A 202 -17.30 4.06 6.58
CA GLU A 202 -17.59 3.14 7.69
C GLU A 202 -16.31 2.71 8.41
N VAL A 203 -15.29 2.29 7.65
CA VAL A 203 -13.99 1.91 8.19
C VAL A 203 -13.32 3.09 8.89
N LYS A 204 -13.34 4.27 8.27
CA LYS A 204 -12.76 5.49 8.87
C LYS A 204 -13.43 5.87 10.18
N LYS A 205 -14.75 5.75 10.26
CA LYS A 205 -15.52 6.02 11.48
C LYS A 205 -15.20 5.04 12.61
N ALA A 206 -14.95 3.77 12.29
CA ALA A 206 -14.64 2.71 13.25
C ALA A 206 -13.14 2.68 13.64
N SER A 207 -12.30 3.48 13.00
CA SER A 207 -10.85 3.39 13.17
C SER A 207 -10.26 4.48 14.06
N ASN A 208 -9.38 4.07 14.97
CA ASN A 208 -8.49 4.97 15.73
C ASN A 208 -7.09 5.11 15.08
N VAL A 209 -6.75 4.23 14.13
CA VAL A 209 -5.51 4.29 13.36
C VAL A 209 -5.76 4.93 11.98
N PRO A 210 -4.71 5.40 11.27
CA PRO A 210 -4.89 5.94 9.92
C PRO A 210 -5.56 4.95 8.97
N VAL A 211 -6.42 5.46 8.08
CA VAL A 211 -7.10 4.70 7.04
C VAL A 211 -6.72 5.25 5.68
N LEU A 212 -6.19 4.43 4.79
CA LEU A 212 -5.85 4.82 3.43
C LEU A 212 -6.78 4.14 2.43
N VAL A 213 -7.12 4.86 1.37
CA VAL A 213 -7.71 4.24 0.19
C VAL A 213 -6.61 3.56 -0.62
N ASN A 214 -6.90 2.35 -1.09
CA ASN A 214 -5.97 1.51 -1.84
C ASN A 214 -6.68 0.99 -3.08
N THR A 215 -6.08 1.08 -4.24
CA THR A 215 -6.65 0.79 -5.56
C THR A 215 -7.57 1.85 -6.16
N GLY A 216 -7.57 1.92 -7.49
CA GLY A 216 -8.50 2.71 -8.31
C GLY A 216 -8.41 4.22 -8.16
N VAL A 217 -7.46 4.73 -7.38
CA VAL A 217 -7.30 6.18 -7.20
C VAL A 217 -6.70 6.83 -8.43
N ASN A 218 -7.34 7.88 -8.91
CA ASN A 218 -6.95 8.64 -10.08
C ASN A 218 -7.19 10.15 -9.88
N GLU A 219 -6.78 10.97 -10.85
CA GLU A 219 -6.96 12.41 -10.76
C GLU A 219 -8.43 12.84 -10.62
N GLY A 220 -9.38 12.08 -11.18
CA GLY A 220 -10.80 12.39 -11.13
C GLY A 220 -11.46 12.14 -9.77
N ASN A 221 -10.98 11.14 -9.02
CA ASN A 221 -11.61 10.72 -7.76
C ASN A 221 -10.79 11.05 -6.49
N LEU A 222 -9.56 11.57 -6.65
CA LEU A 222 -8.63 11.84 -5.56
C LEU A 222 -9.22 12.74 -4.47
N GLU A 223 -9.96 13.79 -4.85
CA GLU A 223 -10.53 14.76 -3.91
C GLU A 223 -11.50 14.08 -2.95
N ARG A 224 -12.52 13.39 -3.47
CA ARG A 224 -13.54 12.70 -2.67
C ARG A 224 -12.94 11.65 -1.72
N TYR A 225 -11.84 11.00 -2.12
CA TYR A 225 -11.16 10.06 -1.24
C TYR A 225 -10.35 10.77 -0.15
N LEU A 226 -9.63 11.84 -0.50
CA LEU A 226 -8.84 12.58 0.50
C LEU A 226 -9.70 13.36 1.50
N GLU A 227 -10.97 13.64 1.21
CA GLU A 227 -11.91 14.16 2.21
C GLU A 227 -12.12 13.18 3.36
N VAL A 228 -12.13 11.88 3.08
CA VAL A 228 -12.42 10.81 4.04
C VAL A 228 -11.14 10.15 4.55
N ALA A 229 -10.29 9.63 3.65
CA ALA A 229 -9.09 8.88 3.97
C ALA A 229 -7.96 9.75 4.53
N ASP A 230 -7.05 9.16 5.28
CA ASP A 230 -5.82 9.80 5.78
C ASP A 230 -4.68 9.79 4.76
N GLY A 231 -4.89 9.20 3.59
CA GLY A 231 -3.94 9.14 2.48
C GLY A 231 -4.39 8.16 1.41
N ALA A 232 -3.57 7.94 0.40
CA ALA A 232 -3.88 7.03 -0.69
C ALA A 232 -2.66 6.25 -1.17
N ILE A 233 -2.90 4.98 -1.59
CA ILE A 233 -1.93 4.18 -2.34
C ILE A 233 -2.36 4.20 -3.82
N VAL A 234 -1.44 4.57 -4.71
CA VAL A 234 -1.75 4.88 -6.11
C VAL A 234 -0.81 4.12 -7.04
N GLY A 235 -1.37 3.34 -7.95
CA GLY A 235 -0.60 2.53 -8.90
C GLY A 235 -0.95 2.83 -10.36
N THR A 236 -1.99 2.20 -10.86
CA THR A 236 -2.42 2.17 -12.27
C THR A 236 -2.50 3.55 -12.93
N SER A 237 -3.03 4.54 -12.24
CA SER A 237 -3.17 5.90 -12.80
C SER A 237 -1.84 6.62 -13.06
N LEU A 238 -0.75 6.18 -12.45
CA LEU A 238 0.60 6.72 -12.66
C LEU A 238 1.35 6.02 -13.79
N LYS A 239 0.79 4.97 -14.38
CA LYS A 239 1.43 4.16 -15.40
C LYS A 239 1.13 4.64 -16.82
N GLN A 240 2.01 4.32 -17.78
CA GLN A 240 1.80 4.62 -19.19
C GLN A 240 0.48 4.01 -19.67
N GLY A 241 -0.34 4.82 -20.32
CA GLY A 241 -1.66 4.41 -20.79
C GLY A 241 -2.65 3.96 -19.71
N GLY A 242 -2.34 4.11 -18.41
CA GLY A 242 -3.16 3.56 -17.33
C GLY A 242 -3.11 2.03 -17.27
N TYR A 243 -2.03 1.41 -17.75
CA TYR A 243 -1.86 -0.03 -17.74
C TYR A 243 -1.08 -0.46 -16.50
N THR A 244 -1.72 -1.22 -15.61
CA THR A 244 -1.21 -1.59 -14.27
C THR A 244 0.21 -2.16 -14.29
N TRP A 245 0.53 -3.00 -15.26
CA TRP A 245 1.83 -3.67 -15.40
C TRP A 245 2.82 -2.94 -16.32
N GLY A 246 2.45 -1.72 -16.76
CA GLY A 246 3.33 -0.85 -17.53
C GLY A 246 4.30 -0.06 -16.66
N PRO A 247 5.29 0.61 -17.29
CA PRO A 247 6.20 1.48 -16.55
C PRO A 247 5.50 2.75 -16.06
N VAL A 248 6.11 3.42 -15.08
CA VAL A 248 5.66 4.73 -14.59
C VAL A 248 5.80 5.78 -15.69
N ASP A 249 4.73 6.52 -15.93
CA ASP A 249 4.72 7.68 -16.80
C ASP A 249 5.11 8.93 -15.97
N PRO A 250 6.23 9.59 -16.24
CA PRO A 250 6.70 10.71 -15.45
C PRO A 250 5.76 11.91 -15.47
N GLU A 251 5.09 12.17 -16.61
CA GLU A 251 4.16 13.29 -16.72
C GLU A 251 2.84 13.03 -15.98
N ARG A 252 2.32 11.80 -16.04
CA ARG A 252 1.14 11.41 -15.24
C ARG A 252 1.44 11.50 -13.75
N ALA A 253 2.59 10.98 -13.31
CA ALA A 253 3.01 11.04 -11.91
C ALA A 253 3.17 12.50 -11.43
N LYS A 254 3.76 13.36 -12.24
CA LYS A 254 3.93 14.80 -11.95
C LYS A 254 2.57 15.49 -11.79
N ARG A 255 1.67 15.37 -12.78
CA ARG A 255 0.33 15.99 -12.74
C ARG A 255 -0.47 15.50 -11.54
N PHE A 256 -0.45 14.18 -11.27
CA PHE A 256 -1.12 13.60 -10.11
C PHE A 256 -0.64 14.23 -8.80
N MET A 257 0.67 14.36 -8.61
CA MET A 257 1.24 14.95 -7.40
C MET A 257 1.02 16.46 -7.29
N GLU A 258 0.96 17.18 -8.40
CA GLU A 258 0.56 18.60 -8.43
C GLU A 258 -0.87 18.76 -7.93
N LYS A 259 -1.80 17.94 -8.43
CA LYS A 259 -3.19 17.90 -7.94
C LYS A 259 -3.27 17.55 -6.46
N ALA A 260 -2.58 16.49 -6.02
CA ALA A 260 -2.57 16.08 -4.62
C ALA A 260 -2.09 17.20 -3.68
N ARG A 261 -1.01 17.91 -4.05
CA ARG A 261 -0.49 19.07 -3.30
C ARG A 261 -1.48 20.23 -3.25
N SER A 262 -2.17 20.50 -4.36
CA SER A 262 -3.21 21.54 -4.41
C SER A 262 -4.39 21.22 -3.49
N LEU A 263 -4.89 19.99 -3.55
CA LEU A 263 -5.98 19.52 -2.69
C LEU A 263 -5.62 19.57 -1.20
N ARG A 264 -4.40 19.18 -0.83
CA ARG A 264 -3.93 19.26 0.57
C ARG A 264 -3.96 20.70 1.09
N ARG A 265 -3.46 21.68 0.31
CA ARG A 265 -3.52 23.10 0.68
C ARG A 265 -4.95 23.57 0.90
N HIS A 266 -5.86 23.18 0.02
CA HIS A 266 -7.28 23.53 0.14
C HIS A 266 -7.93 22.94 1.40
N LEU A 267 -7.70 21.66 1.66
CA LEU A 267 -8.21 20.98 2.86
C LEU A 267 -7.64 21.56 4.18
N ASP A 268 -6.40 22.03 4.18
CA ASP A 268 -5.80 22.69 5.35
C ASP A 268 -6.41 24.08 5.58
N GLN A 269 -6.67 24.86 4.54
CA GLN A 269 -7.34 26.16 4.63
C GLN A 269 -8.78 26.05 5.13
N SER A 270 -9.54 25.08 4.63
CA SER A 270 -10.93 24.86 5.05
C SER A 270 -11.06 24.49 6.53
N ARG A 271 -10.04 23.85 7.12
CA ARG A 271 -10.00 23.52 8.55
C ARG A 271 -9.64 24.71 9.43
N SER A 272 -8.81 25.62 8.95
CA SER A 272 -8.42 26.82 9.71
C SER A 272 -9.54 27.87 9.82
N THR A 273 -10.55 27.77 8.97
CA THR A 273 -11.72 28.68 8.96
C THR A 273 -12.90 28.18 9.80
N LEU A 274 -12.83 26.97 10.35
CA LEU A 274 -13.87 26.49 11.27
C LEU A 274 -13.69 27.18 12.63
N PRO A 275 -14.75 27.78 13.24
CA PRO A 275 -14.70 28.36 14.57
C PRO A 275 -14.27 27.29 15.58
N GLY A 276 -13.33 27.64 16.47
CA GLY A 276 -12.95 26.79 17.59
C GLY A 276 -14.15 26.35 18.42
N PRO A 277 -14.05 25.22 19.15
CA PRO A 277 -15.12 24.79 20.03
C PRO A 277 -15.46 25.95 21.01
N PRO A 278 -16.75 26.14 21.31
CA PRO A 278 -17.15 27.16 22.28
C PRO A 278 -16.44 26.89 23.60
N THR A 279 -15.72 27.88 24.11
CA THR A 279 -15.19 27.88 25.48
C THR A 279 -16.36 27.86 26.45
N LEU A 280 -16.48 26.75 27.20
CA LEU A 280 -17.40 26.64 28.35
C LEU A 280 -16.81 27.39 29.55
#